data_652c62a4f93c2b5baa286406636f831a
#
_entry.id   652c62a4f93c2b5baa286406636f831a
#
_cell.length_a   1.000
_cell.length_b   1.000
_cell.length_c   1.000
_cell.angle_alpha   90.00
_cell.angle_beta   90.00
_cell.angle_gamma   90.00
#
_symmetry.space_group_name_H-M   'P 1'
#
loop_
_entity.id
_entity.type
_entity.pdbx_description
1 polymer ?
#
loop_
_entity_poly.entity_id
_entity_poly.type
_entity_poly.pdbx_seq_one_letter_code
_entity_poly.pdbx_strand_id
1 'polypeptide(L)'
;MLVWKFNMKKLSELSNRIDGQPMFKLLDKVKKLELEGKNIIHFEIGDPDFETPKNISDAGINAIKNGFTHYVSSFGLTEFRHKICEKTEKSRGFKPNLDQVLVTPGANIAIFYAISCVANPGEEVIVPDPGFPTYYSTIKMCNVKAIRVPLLESNKFRMNPKDIEDSITEKTRMIIINSPQNPTGSVMTNDEIKMTYEIAQKHDLYLYSDEIYARMVYKDSVFNSPSVYDKCKERTIISNGFSKAFAMTGWRLGAVIGPSNVIEKMRLLLETTSSCVPPFIQKAGIEAIEGDQTLQKNMYLEYEKRRDLIVNGINSITGLDCISPGGAFYVFVNIKKTGMTSESFCDYVLEDSGVAILPGTSFGEFGEGFVRICYAVDQDEIKNALERIKKSISKLDL
;
A
#
# COMPACT_ATOMS: atom_id res chain seq x y z
N MET A 1 31.40 -36.50 -27.78
CA MET A 1 30.31 -35.97 -26.96
C MET A 1 30.14 -34.48 -27.27
N LEU A 2 29.17 -34.11 -28.11
CA LEU A 2 28.88 -32.71 -28.43
C LEU A 2 28.18 -32.09 -27.23
N VAL A 3 28.87 -31.25 -26.44
CA VAL A 3 28.27 -30.43 -25.39
C VAL A 3 27.56 -29.29 -26.10
N TRP A 4 26.23 -29.37 -26.21
CA TRP A 4 25.40 -28.27 -26.66
C TRP A 4 25.51 -27.16 -25.62
N LYS A 5 26.31 -26.10 -25.88
CA LYS A 5 26.21 -24.83 -25.16
C LYS A 5 24.88 -24.21 -25.52
N PHE A 6 23.88 -24.34 -24.65
CA PHE A 6 22.67 -23.55 -24.75
C PHE A 6 23.05 -22.08 -24.51
N ASN A 7 23.27 -21.33 -25.59
CA ASN A 7 23.32 -19.88 -25.48
C ASN A 7 21.91 -19.40 -25.15
N MET A 8 21.65 -19.09 -23.87
CA MET A 8 20.40 -18.47 -23.47
C MET A 8 20.21 -17.15 -24.24
N LYS A 9 19.07 -17.01 -24.91
CA LYS A 9 18.74 -15.78 -25.63
C LYS A 9 18.72 -14.61 -24.65
N LYS A 10 19.24 -13.46 -25.07
CA LYS A 10 19.28 -12.24 -24.26
C LYS A 10 17.85 -11.74 -24.01
N LEU A 11 17.51 -11.46 -22.76
CA LEU A 11 16.25 -10.85 -22.37
C LEU A 11 16.25 -9.33 -22.67
N SER A 12 15.06 -8.73 -22.68
CA SER A 12 14.91 -7.28 -22.84
C SER A 12 15.47 -6.53 -21.61
N GLU A 13 15.85 -5.26 -21.83
CA GLU A 13 16.30 -4.41 -20.72
C GLU A 13 15.20 -4.20 -19.66
N LEU A 14 13.94 -4.16 -20.08
CA LEU A 14 12.81 -4.09 -19.16
C LEU A 14 12.80 -5.27 -18.20
N SER A 15 13.01 -6.52 -18.71
CA SER A 15 13.04 -7.72 -17.87
C SER A 15 14.13 -7.67 -16.79
N ASN A 16 15.27 -7.02 -17.12
CA ASN A 16 16.39 -6.87 -16.17
C ASN A 16 16.16 -5.76 -15.13
N ARG A 17 15.15 -4.93 -15.33
CA ARG A 17 14.77 -3.85 -14.39
C ARG A 17 13.66 -4.25 -13.40
N ILE A 18 13.04 -5.40 -13.58
CA ILE A 18 11.94 -5.85 -12.74
C ILE A 18 12.50 -6.53 -11.49
N ASP A 19 12.17 -6.00 -10.32
CA ASP A 19 12.46 -6.59 -9.02
C ASP A 19 11.17 -7.13 -8.40
N GLY A 20 11.22 -8.34 -7.84
CA GLY A 20 10.11 -8.89 -7.07
C GLY A 20 9.92 -8.15 -5.75
N GLN A 21 8.74 -8.28 -5.15
CA GLN A 21 8.48 -7.69 -3.84
C GLN A 21 9.14 -8.53 -2.73
N PRO A 22 9.88 -7.91 -1.78
CA PRO A 22 10.64 -8.60 -0.74
C PRO A 22 9.80 -9.56 0.12
N MET A 23 8.54 -9.19 0.39
CA MET A 23 7.62 -10.01 1.21
C MET A 23 7.35 -11.40 0.63
N PHE A 24 7.32 -11.54 -0.70
CA PHE A 24 7.10 -12.86 -1.33
C PHE A 24 8.35 -13.74 -1.27
N LYS A 25 9.55 -13.14 -1.29
CA LYS A 25 10.80 -13.89 -1.09
C LYS A 25 10.87 -14.47 0.31
N LEU A 26 10.48 -13.69 1.33
CA LEU A 26 10.42 -14.17 2.71
C LEU A 26 9.37 -15.26 2.88
N LEU A 27 8.19 -15.10 2.25
CA LEU A 27 7.13 -16.12 2.29
C LEU A 27 7.62 -17.48 1.78
N ASP A 28 8.45 -17.50 0.72
CA ASP A 28 9.02 -18.75 0.19
C ASP A 28 10.02 -19.37 1.19
N LYS A 29 10.81 -18.56 1.93
CA LYS A 29 11.70 -19.02 3.02
C LYS A 29 10.87 -19.61 4.16
N VAL A 30 9.83 -18.90 4.59
CA VAL A 30 8.95 -19.33 5.69
C VAL A 30 8.25 -20.65 5.36
N LYS A 31 7.67 -20.79 4.16
CA LYS A 31 7.05 -22.05 3.73
C LYS A 31 7.98 -23.26 3.81
N LYS A 32 9.27 -23.09 3.52
CA LYS A 32 10.26 -24.16 3.68
C LYS A 32 10.43 -24.58 5.14
N LEU A 33 10.49 -23.59 6.05
CA LEU A 33 10.61 -23.85 7.49
C LEU A 33 9.38 -24.56 8.04
N GLU A 34 8.19 -24.21 7.56
CA GLU A 34 6.93 -24.88 7.91
C GLU A 34 6.90 -26.33 7.43
N LEU A 35 7.38 -26.60 6.21
CA LEU A 35 7.52 -27.96 5.69
C LEU A 35 8.53 -28.80 6.51
N GLU A 36 9.48 -28.18 7.17
CA GLU A 36 10.41 -28.79 8.12
C GLU A 36 9.79 -28.98 9.52
N GLY A 37 8.51 -28.59 9.71
CA GLY A 37 7.77 -28.76 10.97
C GLY A 37 7.92 -27.59 11.96
N LYS A 38 8.50 -26.45 11.57
CA LYS A 38 8.58 -25.27 12.42
C LYS A 38 7.22 -24.56 12.50
N ASN A 39 6.82 -24.17 13.70
CA ASN A 39 5.63 -23.34 13.94
C ASN A 39 5.98 -21.87 13.79
N ILE A 40 5.56 -21.24 12.70
CA ILE A 40 5.86 -19.83 12.35
C ILE A 40 4.62 -18.99 12.55
N ILE A 41 4.78 -17.79 13.12
CA ILE A 41 3.74 -16.73 13.18
C ILE A 41 4.06 -15.70 12.11
N HIS A 42 3.06 -15.37 11.29
CA HIS A 42 3.21 -14.55 10.08
C HIS A 42 2.84 -13.09 10.32
N PHE A 43 3.85 -12.21 10.33
CA PHE A 43 3.67 -10.75 10.37
C PHE A 43 4.26 -10.04 9.15
N GLU A 44 4.74 -10.79 8.17
CA GLU A 44 5.40 -10.25 6.98
C GLU A 44 4.43 -9.82 5.88
N ILE A 45 3.23 -10.37 5.83
CA ILE A 45 2.25 -10.08 4.77
C ILE A 45 1.18 -9.11 5.28
N GLY A 46 0.93 -8.07 4.50
CA GLY A 46 -0.13 -7.10 4.75
C GLY A 46 -1.46 -7.55 4.14
N ASP A 47 -2.05 -8.62 4.65
CA ASP A 47 -3.35 -9.14 4.21
C ASP A 47 -4.33 -9.17 5.39
N PRO A 48 -5.55 -8.59 5.26
CA PRO A 48 -6.58 -8.76 6.28
C PRO A 48 -6.88 -10.23 6.54
N ASP A 49 -6.87 -10.62 7.82
CA ASP A 49 -7.20 -11.98 8.28
C ASP A 49 -8.71 -12.25 8.35
N PHE A 50 -9.51 -11.25 8.07
CA PHE A 50 -10.96 -11.37 7.97
C PHE A 50 -11.38 -11.84 6.57
N GLU A 51 -12.47 -12.60 6.52
CA GLU A 51 -13.11 -12.89 5.25
C GLU A 51 -13.79 -11.66 4.67
N THR A 52 -13.90 -11.63 3.34
CA THR A 52 -14.76 -10.64 2.67
C THR A 52 -16.18 -10.72 3.23
N PRO A 53 -16.82 -9.60 3.65
CA PRO A 53 -18.17 -9.60 4.18
C PRO A 53 -19.15 -10.36 3.30
N LYS A 54 -20.00 -11.16 3.94
CA LYS A 54 -20.90 -12.10 3.24
C LYS A 54 -21.81 -11.41 2.21
N ASN A 55 -22.36 -10.24 2.53
CA ASN A 55 -23.18 -9.47 1.61
C ASN A 55 -22.42 -9.11 0.31
N ILE A 56 -21.14 -8.78 0.40
CA ILE A 56 -20.29 -8.47 -0.74
C ILE A 56 -20.02 -9.74 -1.57
N SER A 57 -19.69 -10.85 -0.91
CA SER A 57 -19.48 -12.13 -1.59
C SER A 57 -20.74 -12.62 -2.29
N ASP A 58 -21.90 -12.54 -1.62
CA ASP A 58 -23.19 -12.91 -2.20
C ASP A 58 -23.54 -12.04 -3.43
N ALA A 59 -23.25 -10.74 -3.40
CA ALA A 59 -23.46 -9.86 -4.55
C ALA A 59 -22.59 -10.28 -5.75
N GLY A 60 -21.35 -10.66 -5.54
CA GLY A 60 -20.47 -11.20 -6.59
C GLY A 60 -20.97 -12.53 -7.15
N ILE A 61 -21.35 -13.47 -6.29
CA ILE A 61 -21.94 -14.75 -6.70
C ILE A 61 -23.21 -14.55 -7.51
N ASN A 62 -24.10 -13.68 -7.04
CA ASN A 62 -25.36 -13.37 -7.75
C ASN A 62 -25.08 -12.70 -9.11
N ALA A 63 -24.08 -11.83 -9.20
CA ALA A 63 -23.71 -11.24 -10.46
C ALA A 63 -23.21 -12.29 -11.47
N ILE A 64 -22.42 -13.27 -11.07
CA ILE A 64 -22.01 -14.40 -11.92
C ILE A 64 -23.24 -15.19 -12.40
N LYS A 65 -24.16 -15.54 -11.50
CA LYS A 65 -25.39 -16.28 -11.82
C LYS A 65 -26.31 -15.51 -12.79
N ASN A 66 -26.26 -14.18 -12.74
CA ASN A 66 -27.06 -13.31 -13.62
C ASN A 66 -26.31 -12.91 -14.91
N GLY A 67 -25.21 -13.58 -15.26
CA GLY A 67 -24.52 -13.43 -16.55
C GLY A 67 -23.62 -12.20 -16.65
N PHE A 68 -23.23 -11.57 -15.56
CA PHE A 68 -22.23 -10.48 -15.59
C PHE A 68 -20.81 -11.02 -15.79
N THR A 69 -20.58 -11.69 -16.92
CA THR A 69 -19.32 -12.43 -17.23
C THR A 69 -18.70 -12.03 -18.57
N HIS A 70 -19.29 -11.03 -19.26
CA HIS A 70 -18.80 -10.54 -20.55
C HIS A 70 -18.02 -9.23 -20.40
N TYR A 71 -17.35 -8.82 -21.47
CA TYR A 71 -16.66 -7.54 -21.52
C TYR A 71 -17.60 -6.36 -21.26
N VAL A 72 -17.06 -5.40 -20.54
CA VAL A 72 -17.71 -4.10 -20.27
C VAL A 72 -16.75 -2.97 -20.63
N SER A 73 -17.18 -1.74 -20.50
CA SER A 73 -16.32 -0.58 -20.74
C SER A 73 -15.01 -0.67 -19.94
N SER A 74 -13.90 -0.32 -20.56
CA SER A 74 -12.60 -0.24 -19.90
C SER A 74 -12.57 0.79 -18.77
N PHE A 75 -13.44 1.81 -18.78
CA PHE A 75 -13.64 2.68 -17.63
C PHE A 75 -14.24 1.97 -16.42
N GLY A 76 -14.93 0.86 -16.62
CA GLY A 76 -15.77 0.17 -15.66
C GLY A 76 -17.26 0.42 -15.87
N LEU A 77 -18.10 -0.32 -15.14
CA LEU A 77 -19.56 -0.16 -15.17
C LEU A 77 -19.96 1.26 -14.77
N THR A 78 -20.81 1.87 -15.59
CA THR A 78 -21.29 3.25 -15.35
C THR A 78 -21.96 3.39 -13.99
N GLU A 79 -22.77 2.42 -13.58
CA GLU A 79 -23.41 2.40 -12.26
C GLU A 79 -22.39 2.38 -11.13
N PHE A 80 -21.33 1.56 -11.22
CA PHE A 80 -20.28 1.49 -10.19
C PHE A 80 -19.49 2.80 -10.10
N ARG A 81 -19.17 3.41 -11.24
CA ARG A 81 -18.52 4.72 -11.29
C ARG A 81 -19.38 5.82 -10.66
N HIS A 82 -20.70 5.79 -10.87
CA HIS A 82 -21.62 6.69 -10.16
C HIS A 82 -21.56 6.51 -8.65
N LYS A 83 -21.50 5.26 -8.16
CA LYS A 83 -21.38 5.00 -6.71
C LYS A 83 -20.05 5.50 -6.15
N ILE A 84 -18.98 5.39 -6.90
CA ILE A 84 -17.67 5.98 -6.52
C ILE A 84 -17.80 7.52 -6.45
N CYS A 85 -18.43 8.17 -7.42
CA CYS A 85 -18.68 9.63 -7.39
C CYS A 85 -19.50 10.06 -6.17
N GLU A 86 -20.60 9.37 -5.88
CA GLU A 86 -21.46 9.63 -4.72
C GLU A 86 -20.71 9.41 -3.39
N LYS A 87 -19.91 8.37 -3.32
CA LYS A 87 -19.07 8.10 -2.14
C LYS A 87 -17.99 9.16 -1.93
N THR A 88 -17.40 9.64 -3.01
CA THR A 88 -16.40 10.73 -2.96
C THR A 88 -17.04 12.01 -2.48
N GLU A 89 -18.23 12.34 -2.98
CA GLU A 89 -19.02 13.51 -2.53
C GLU A 89 -19.25 13.46 -1.01
N LYS A 90 -19.73 12.32 -0.50
CA LYS A 90 -19.99 12.13 0.93
C LYS A 90 -18.71 12.20 1.80
N SER A 91 -17.57 11.74 1.30
CA SER A 91 -16.34 11.61 2.09
C SER A 91 -15.36 12.77 1.92
N ARG A 92 -15.45 13.55 0.84
CA ARG A 92 -14.49 14.61 0.49
C ARG A 92 -15.13 15.95 0.12
N GLY A 93 -16.49 16.02 0.10
CA GLY A 93 -17.23 17.25 -0.15
C GLY A 93 -17.27 17.70 -1.60
N PHE A 94 -16.83 16.88 -2.56
CA PHE A 94 -17.00 17.16 -4.00
C PHE A 94 -17.38 15.89 -4.77
N LYS A 95 -18.15 16.05 -5.83
CA LYS A 95 -18.55 14.97 -6.74
C LYS A 95 -17.73 15.04 -8.01
N PRO A 96 -16.86 14.05 -8.30
CA PRO A 96 -16.14 14.01 -9.56
C PRO A 96 -17.09 13.74 -10.73
N ASN A 97 -16.72 14.18 -11.92
CA ASN A 97 -17.38 13.78 -13.15
C ASN A 97 -17.04 12.32 -13.48
N LEU A 98 -17.86 11.65 -14.29
CA LEU A 98 -17.60 10.25 -14.66
C LEU A 98 -16.29 10.08 -15.44
N ASP A 99 -15.91 11.02 -16.28
CA ASP A 99 -14.67 11.00 -17.04
C ASP A 99 -13.40 11.16 -16.17
N GLN A 100 -13.57 11.54 -14.90
CA GLN A 100 -12.49 11.55 -13.91
C GLN A 100 -12.32 10.22 -13.16
N VAL A 101 -13.16 9.21 -13.39
CA VAL A 101 -13.18 7.96 -12.62
C VAL A 101 -12.84 6.76 -13.50
N LEU A 102 -11.83 6.00 -13.09
CA LEU A 102 -11.43 4.75 -13.72
C LEU A 102 -11.46 3.61 -12.69
N VAL A 103 -12.13 2.51 -13.02
CA VAL A 103 -12.09 1.26 -12.25
C VAL A 103 -10.87 0.47 -12.67
N THR A 104 -10.07 -0.01 -11.69
CA THR A 104 -8.80 -0.70 -11.97
C THR A 104 -8.75 -2.09 -11.32
N PRO A 105 -7.95 -3.05 -11.86
CA PRO A 105 -7.74 -4.35 -11.23
C PRO A 105 -6.83 -4.22 -9.99
N GLY A 106 -7.39 -3.61 -8.93
CA GLY A 106 -6.71 -3.22 -7.70
C GLY A 106 -6.01 -1.86 -7.81
N ALA A 107 -5.63 -1.30 -6.65
CA ALA A 107 -4.90 -0.02 -6.60
C ALA A 107 -3.44 -0.14 -7.07
N ASN A 108 -2.83 -1.33 -6.98
CA ASN A 108 -1.42 -1.52 -7.28
C ASN A 108 -1.06 -1.18 -8.75
N ILE A 109 -1.86 -1.65 -9.71
CA ILE A 109 -1.62 -1.39 -11.14
C ILE A 109 -1.83 0.09 -11.50
N ALA A 110 -2.64 0.82 -10.73
CA ALA A 110 -2.89 2.24 -10.94
C ALA A 110 -1.61 3.09 -10.82
N ILE A 111 -0.66 2.66 -9.97
CA ILE A 111 0.66 3.29 -9.83
C ILE A 111 1.41 3.25 -11.16
N PHE A 112 1.43 2.07 -11.80
CA PHE A 112 2.06 1.89 -13.10
C PHE A 112 1.40 2.75 -14.19
N TYR A 113 0.08 2.74 -14.24
CA TYR A 113 -0.64 3.54 -15.24
C TYR A 113 -0.41 5.04 -15.04
N ALA A 114 -0.46 5.52 -13.79
CA ALA A 114 -0.23 6.93 -13.49
C ALA A 114 1.19 7.38 -13.89
N ILE A 115 2.22 6.66 -13.45
CA ILE A 115 3.62 6.99 -13.78
C ILE A 115 3.84 6.94 -15.30
N SER A 116 3.35 5.89 -15.97
CA SER A 116 3.49 5.74 -17.43
C SER A 116 2.79 6.85 -18.24
N CYS A 117 1.75 7.48 -17.66
CA CYS A 117 1.02 8.55 -18.33
C CYS A 117 1.65 9.93 -18.14
N VAL A 118 2.42 10.16 -17.07
CA VAL A 118 2.86 11.51 -16.68
C VAL A 118 4.37 11.71 -16.66
N ALA A 119 5.15 10.64 -16.67
CA ALA A 119 6.61 10.72 -16.63
C ALA A 119 7.27 9.97 -17.81
N ASN A 120 8.20 10.63 -18.49
CA ASN A 120 9.00 10.03 -19.55
C ASN A 120 10.25 9.33 -18.98
N PRO A 121 10.86 8.39 -19.74
CA PRO A 121 12.15 7.81 -19.37
C PRO A 121 13.21 8.87 -19.07
N GLY A 122 13.88 8.77 -17.92
CA GLY A 122 14.89 9.70 -17.45
C GLY A 122 14.36 10.90 -16.66
N GLU A 123 13.05 11.10 -16.60
CA GLU A 123 12.42 12.05 -15.68
C GLU A 123 12.33 11.50 -14.26
N GLU A 124 11.83 12.29 -13.32
CA GLU A 124 11.91 12.01 -11.89
C GLU A 124 10.52 11.98 -11.23
N VAL A 125 10.37 11.05 -10.28
CA VAL A 125 9.20 10.94 -9.40
C VAL A 125 9.67 10.95 -7.95
N ILE A 126 9.14 11.87 -7.15
CA ILE A 126 9.41 11.97 -5.71
C ILE A 126 8.55 10.94 -4.98
N VAL A 127 9.18 10.16 -4.08
CA VAL A 127 8.54 9.08 -3.32
C VAL A 127 8.99 9.08 -1.86
N PRO A 128 8.13 8.62 -0.92
CA PRO A 128 8.55 8.43 0.47
C PRO A 128 9.56 7.29 0.60
N ASP A 129 10.53 7.41 1.50
CA ASP A 129 11.46 6.34 1.90
C ASP A 129 11.60 6.33 3.44
N PRO A 130 11.20 5.27 4.15
CA PRO A 130 10.63 4.03 3.60
C PRO A 130 9.28 4.20 2.93
N GLY A 131 9.00 3.43 1.86
CA GLY A 131 7.77 3.49 1.10
C GLY A 131 7.35 2.12 0.54
N PHE A 132 6.14 2.03 0.02
CA PHE A 132 5.64 0.77 -0.52
C PHE A 132 6.51 0.30 -1.70
N PRO A 133 7.06 -0.93 -1.68
CA PRO A 133 8.06 -1.39 -2.66
C PRO A 133 7.63 -1.27 -4.13
N THR A 134 6.32 -1.34 -4.39
CA THR A 134 5.79 -1.19 -5.74
C THR A 134 6.06 0.19 -6.35
N TYR A 135 6.19 1.26 -5.57
CA TYR A 135 6.56 2.57 -6.12
C TYR A 135 7.90 2.50 -6.81
N TYR A 136 8.92 1.97 -6.14
CA TYR A 136 10.29 1.84 -6.68
C TYR A 136 10.34 0.90 -7.88
N SER A 137 9.70 -0.28 -7.77
CA SER A 137 9.67 -1.26 -8.85
C SER A 137 9.01 -0.70 -10.12
N THR A 138 7.90 0.03 -9.95
CA THR A 138 7.17 0.62 -11.06
C THR A 138 7.95 1.77 -11.71
N ILE A 139 8.53 2.65 -10.91
CA ILE A 139 9.38 3.75 -11.39
C ILE A 139 10.55 3.18 -12.20
N LYS A 140 11.22 2.16 -11.68
CA LYS A 140 12.32 1.46 -12.35
C LYS A 140 11.85 0.78 -13.66
N MET A 141 10.66 0.17 -13.65
CA MET A 141 10.06 -0.44 -14.83
C MET A 141 9.77 0.59 -15.93
N CYS A 142 9.30 1.78 -15.58
CA CYS A 142 9.05 2.88 -16.51
C CYS A 142 10.35 3.60 -16.96
N ASN A 143 11.53 3.18 -16.50
CA ASN A 143 12.81 3.86 -16.76
C ASN A 143 12.82 5.32 -16.28
N VAL A 144 12.10 5.61 -15.22
CA VAL A 144 12.03 6.89 -14.51
C VAL A 144 12.94 6.81 -13.29
N LYS A 145 13.39 7.93 -12.75
CA LYS A 145 14.25 7.99 -11.57
C LYS A 145 13.41 8.27 -10.31
N ALA A 146 13.57 7.45 -9.29
CA ALA A 146 12.99 7.71 -7.98
C ALA A 146 13.84 8.73 -7.21
N ILE A 147 13.24 9.82 -6.76
CA ILE A 147 13.82 10.77 -5.81
C ILE A 147 13.21 10.47 -4.45
N ARG A 148 14.02 10.00 -3.52
CA ARG A 148 13.57 9.49 -2.22
C ARG A 148 13.57 10.60 -1.19
N VAL A 149 12.43 10.81 -0.54
CA VAL A 149 12.29 11.74 0.59
C VAL A 149 12.23 10.92 1.89
N PRO A 150 13.17 11.15 2.84
CA PRO A 150 13.25 10.35 4.05
C PRO A 150 12.06 10.60 4.98
N LEU A 151 11.46 9.52 5.47
CA LEU A 151 10.47 9.56 6.54
C LEU A 151 11.18 9.31 7.88
N LEU A 152 11.47 10.38 8.60
CA LEU A 152 12.23 10.32 9.84
C LEU A 152 11.33 10.04 11.04
N GLU A 153 11.83 9.23 11.98
CA GLU A 153 11.16 8.95 13.25
C GLU A 153 10.88 10.24 14.05
N SER A 154 11.78 11.22 14.01
CA SER A 154 11.62 12.53 14.65
C SER A 154 10.41 13.32 14.14
N ASN A 155 9.95 13.07 12.90
CA ASN A 155 8.69 13.60 12.35
C ASN A 155 7.57 12.53 12.35
N LYS A 156 7.65 11.53 13.20
CA LYS A 156 6.67 10.43 13.29
C LYS A 156 6.46 9.75 11.93
N PHE A 157 7.51 9.60 11.15
CA PHE A 157 7.52 9.02 9.80
C PHE A 157 6.55 9.69 8.79
N ARG A 158 6.19 10.96 9.00
CA ARG A 158 5.42 11.72 8.03
C ARG A 158 6.33 12.38 7.01
N MET A 159 5.88 12.43 5.77
CA MET A 159 6.61 13.08 4.68
C MET A 159 6.63 14.60 4.89
N ASN A 160 7.80 15.17 5.04
CA ASN A 160 7.96 16.61 5.31
C ASN A 160 7.85 17.39 4.00
N PRO A 161 6.92 18.36 3.89
CA PRO A 161 6.76 19.18 2.68
C PRO A 161 8.02 19.95 2.27
N LYS A 162 8.83 20.39 3.25
CA LYS A 162 10.09 21.07 2.95
C LYS A 162 11.08 20.14 2.24
N ASP A 163 11.22 18.90 2.71
CA ASP A 163 12.13 17.93 2.09
C ASP A 163 11.65 17.52 0.69
N ILE A 164 10.31 17.54 0.46
CA ILE A 164 9.73 17.38 -0.88
C ILE A 164 10.19 18.53 -1.78
N GLU A 165 10.01 19.78 -1.36
CA GLU A 165 10.33 20.96 -2.15
C GLU A 165 11.84 21.05 -2.46
N ASP A 166 12.69 20.79 -1.48
CA ASP A 166 14.15 20.78 -1.62
C ASP A 166 14.64 19.65 -2.58
N SER A 167 13.81 18.65 -2.85
CA SER A 167 14.12 17.53 -3.76
C SER A 167 13.67 17.74 -5.21
N ILE A 168 12.97 18.84 -5.51
CA ILE A 168 12.43 19.12 -6.85
C ILE A 168 13.54 19.59 -7.79
N THR A 169 13.55 19.04 -8.99
CA THR A 169 14.41 19.46 -10.11
C THR A 169 13.55 19.77 -11.35
N GLU A 170 14.17 20.26 -12.40
CA GLU A 170 13.50 20.49 -13.70
C GLU A 170 12.96 19.19 -14.34
N LYS A 171 13.46 18.03 -13.91
CA LYS A 171 13.05 16.71 -14.37
C LYS A 171 11.91 16.11 -13.55
N THR A 172 11.57 16.71 -12.43
CA THR A 172 10.49 16.19 -11.57
C THR A 172 9.15 16.35 -12.27
N ARG A 173 8.31 15.29 -12.24
CA ARG A 173 6.97 15.27 -12.86
C ARG A 173 5.85 14.94 -11.90
N MET A 174 6.15 14.16 -10.86
CA MET A 174 5.14 13.67 -9.94
C MET A 174 5.70 13.58 -8.51
N ILE A 175 4.83 13.84 -7.55
CA ILE A 175 5.03 13.52 -6.14
C ILE A 175 4.07 12.40 -5.78
N ILE A 176 4.56 11.33 -5.15
CA ILE A 176 3.73 10.26 -4.58
C ILE A 176 3.70 10.41 -3.07
N ILE A 177 2.50 10.50 -2.51
CA ILE A 177 2.26 10.41 -1.07
C ILE A 177 1.40 9.19 -0.75
N ASN A 178 1.58 8.62 0.44
CA ASN A 178 0.78 7.52 0.95
C ASN A 178 0.37 7.82 2.40
N SER A 179 -0.91 8.02 2.63
CA SER A 179 -1.45 8.33 3.96
C SER A 179 -2.85 7.72 4.12
N PRO A 180 -3.06 6.84 5.13
CA PRO A 180 -2.07 6.22 6.03
C PRO A 180 -1.00 5.42 5.29
N GLN A 181 0.21 5.39 5.85
CA GLN A 181 1.42 4.96 5.18
C GLN A 181 1.77 3.48 5.46
N ASN A 182 2.22 2.76 4.44
CA ASN A 182 2.90 1.48 4.55
C ASN A 182 4.40 1.70 4.27
N PRO A 183 5.32 1.40 5.22
CA PRO A 183 5.20 0.47 6.35
C PRO A 183 4.92 1.08 7.73
N THR A 184 4.86 2.40 7.88
CA THR A 184 4.97 3.07 9.19
C THR A 184 3.65 3.27 9.94
N GLY A 185 2.51 3.17 9.23
CA GLY A 185 1.20 3.51 9.78
C GLY A 185 1.00 5.00 10.07
N SER A 186 1.93 5.87 9.66
CA SER A 186 1.81 7.31 9.85
C SER A 186 0.68 7.92 9.04
N VAL A 187 0.08 8.99 9.57
CA VAL A 187 -0.99 9.76 8.91
C VAL A 187 -0.53 11.21 8.81
N MET A 188 -0.48 11.74 7.59
CA MET A 188 -0.12 13.13 7.33
C MET A 188 -1.19 14.07 7.87
N THR A 189 -0.77 15.18 8.46
CA THR A 189 -1.66 16.22 8.93
C THR A 189 -2.30 17.00 7.77
N ASN A 190 -3.38 17.73 8.07
CA ASN A 190 -4.01 18.60 7.07
C ASN A 190 -3.03 19.63 6.50
N ASP A 191 -2.18 20.22 7.34
CA ASP A 191 -1.23 21.24 6.93
C ASP A 191 -0.13 20.64 6.03
N GLU A 192 0.39 19.45 6.36
CA GLU A 192 1.36 18.74 5.52
C GLU A 192 0.77 18.39 4.14
N ILE A 193 -0.48 17.91 4.09
CA ILE A 193 -1.20 17.63 2.83
C ILE A 193 -1.40 18.91 2.02
N LYS A 194 -1.83 20.00 2.69
CA LYS A 194 -2.04 21.29 2.04
C LYS A 194 -0.75 21.85 1.46
N MET A 195 0.30 21.89 2.25
CA MET A 195 1.63 22.37 1.79
C MET A 195 2.17 21.52 0.64
N THR A 196 2.01 20.20 0.70
CA THR A 196 2.41 19.31 -0.41
C THR A 196 1.63 19.60 -1.68
N TYR A 197 0.33 19.87 -1.59
CA TYR A 197 -0.47 20.29 -2.74
C TYR A 197 -0.01 21.65 -3.30
N GLU A 198 0.23 22.63 -2.44
CA GLU A 198 0.72 23.96 -2.84
C GLU A 198 2.09 23.91 -3.54
N ILE A 199 2.99 23.03 -3.05
CA ILE A 199 4.28 22.76 -3.69
C ILE A 199 4.06 22.13 -5.08
N ALA A 200 3.21 21.11 -5.20
CA ALA A 200 2.89 20.50 -6.49
C ALA A 200 2.29 21.53 -7.47
N GLN A 201 1.47 22.45 -6.97
CA GLN A 201 0.89 23.53 -7.77
C GLN A 201 1.95 24.54 -8.22
N LYS A 202 2.81 25.00 -7.33
CA LYS A 202 3.87 25.95 -7.58
C LYS A 202 4.86 25.48 -8.66
N HIS A 203 5.17 24.18 -8.64
CA HIS A 203 6.16 23.57 -9.55
C HIS A 203 5.52 22.82 -10.74
N ASP A 204 4.22 22.96 -10.93
CA ASP A 204 3.42 22.30 -11.99
C ASP A 204 3.63 20.79 -12.07
N LEU A 205 3.56 20.11 -10.91
CA LEU A 205 3.75 18.69 -10.78
C LEU A 205 2.39 17.97 -10.60
N TYR A 206 2.33 16.71 -11.02
CA TYR A 206 1.25 15.83 -10.62
C TYR A 206 1.44 15.38 -9.17
N LEU A 207 0.32 15.21 -8.44
CA LEU A 207 0.29 14.71 -7.07
C LEU A 207 -0.52 13.41 -7.02
N TYR A 208 0.17 12.29 -6.87
CA TYR A 208 -0.45 10.98 -6.69
C TYR A 208 -0.62 10.69 -5.20
N SER A 209 -1.85 10.54 -4.75
CA SER A 209 -2.18 10.19 -3.36
C SER A 209 -2.68 8.75 -3.30
N ASP A 210 -1.86 7.87 -2.72
CA ASP A 210 -2.26 6.48 -2.43
C ASP A 210 -3.06 6.45 -1.15
N GLU A 211 -4.38 6.26 -1.29
CA GLU A 211 -5.36 6.33 -0.21
C GLU A 211 -5.96 4.95 0.13
N ILE A 212 -5.22 3.86 -0.16
CA ILE A 212 -5.69 2.49 0.07
C ILE A 212 -6.12 2.23 1.52
N TYR A 213 -5.54 2.94 2.49
CA TYR A 213 -5.85 2.86 3.92
C TYR A 213 -6.74 4.01 4.43
N ALA A 214 -7.32 4.84 3.56
CA ALA A 214 -8.12 6.02 3.95
C ALA A 214 -9.29 5.71 4.91
N ARG A 215 -9.80 4.47 4.93
CA ARG A 215 -10.86 3.99 5.83
C ARG A 215 -10.33 3.31 7.09
N MET A 216 -9.03 3.28 7.26
CA MET A 216 -8.33 2.63 8.37
C MET A 216 -7.49 3.65 9.13
N VAL A 217 -8.13 4.70 9.62
CA VAL A 217 -7.53 5.78 10.41
C VAL A 217 -8.12 5.72 11.81
N TYR A 218 -7.26 5.54 12.80
CA TYR A 218 -7.67 5.37 14.20
C TYR A 218 -8.09 6.70 14.83
N LYS A 219 -8.84 6.62 15.95
CA LYS A 219 -9.52 7.76 16.59
C LYS A 219 -8.63 8.97 16.88
N ASP A 220 -7.32 8.75 17.06
CA ASP A 220 -6.36 9.81 17.41
C ASP A 220 -5.78 10.52 16.17
N SER A 221 -6.27 10.17 14.98
CA SER A 221 -5.82 10.72 13.70
C SER A 221 -7.00 11.12 12.83
N VAL A 222 -6.75 11.99 11.87
CA VAL A 222 -7.76 12.43 10.89
C VAL A 222 -7.19 12.23 9.49
N PHE A 223 -7.95 11.54 8.65
CA PHE A 223 -7.60 11.38 7.25
C PHE A 223 -7.83 12.68 6.48
N ASN A 224 -6.81 13.09 5.72
CA ASN A 224 -6.84 14.26 4.85
C ASN A 224 -6.45 13.83 3.43
N SER A 225 -7.12 14.37 2.42
CA SER A 225 -6.85 14.08 1.01
C SER A 225 -6.53 15.37 0.25
N PRO A 226 -5.50 15.40 -0.59
CA PRO A 226 -5.19 16.57 -1.42
C PRO A 226 -6.27 16.83 -2.48
N SER A 227 -7.12 15.86 -2.78
CA SER A 227 -8.18 15.97 -3.78
C SER A 227 -9.21 17.07 -3.50
N VAL A 228 -9.29 17.55 -2.26
CA VAL A 228 -10.21 18.63 -1.89
C VAL A 228 -9.81 19.99 -2.49
N TYR A 229 -8.53 20.18 -2.84
CA TYR A 229 -8.02 21.48 -3.33
C TYR A 229 -8.32 21.73 -4.81
N ASP A 230 -8.13 20.74 -5.69
CA ASP A 230 -8.41 20.86 -7.13
C ASP A 230 -9.54 19.95 -7.62
N LYS A 231 -10.18 19.18 -6.72
CA LYS A 231 -11.24 18.22 -7.04
C LYS A 231 -10.82 17.19 -8.10
N CYS A 232 -9.54 16.84 -8.10
CA CYS A 232 -8.90 15.96 -9.09
C CYS A 232 -9.06 16.45 -10.55
N LYS A 233 -9.13 17.75 -10.80
CA LYS A 233 -9.33 18.31 -12.14
C LYS A 233 -8.04 18.72 -12.83
N GLU A 234 -7.02 19.08 -12.07
CA GLU A 234 -5.79 19.67 -12.61
C GLU A 234 -4.58 18.75 -12.49
N ARG A 235 -4.26 18.29 -11.27
CA ARG A 235 -3.02 17.59 -10.97
C ARG A 235 -3.13 16.43 -9.99
N THR A 236 -4.17 16.43 -9.13
CA THR A 236 -4.32 15.40 -8.11
C THR A 236 -4.91 14.13 -8.70
N ILE A 237 -4.22 13.02 -8.48
CA ILE A 237 -4.66 11.67 -8.82
C ILE A 237 -4.76 10.90 -7.50
N ILE A 238 -5.96 10.47 -7.12
CA ILE A 238 -6.16 9.64 -5.93
C ILE A 238 -6.40 8.19 -6.33
N SER A 239 -5.75 7.26 -5.65
CA SER A 239 -5.95 5.84 -5.82
C SER A 239 -6.58 5.25 -4.56
N ASN A 240 -7.70 4.57 -4.75
CA ASN A 240 -8.41 3.86 -3.70
C ASN A 240 -8.57 2.39 -4.07
N GLY A 241 -8.66 1.52 -3.07
CA GLY A 241 -8.86 0.10 -3.27
C GLY A 241 -9.81 -0.51 -2.25
N PHE A 242 -10.35 -1.65 -2.61
CA PHE A 242 -11.26 -2.42 -1.78
C PHE A 242 -10.54 -3.48 -0.95
N SER A 243 -9.27 -3.76 -1.30
CA SER A 243 -8.45 -4.82 -0.72
C SER A 243 -8.38 -4.77 0.80
N LYS A 244 -8.15 -3.59 1.40
CA LYS A 244 -7.86 -3.46 2.83
C LYS A 244 -9.10 -3.21 3.67
N ALA A 245 -9.88 -2.19 3.32
CA ALA A 245 -11.06 -1.80 4.08
C ALA A 245 -12.21 -2.81 4.03
N PHE A 246 -12.23 -3.72 3.07
CA PHE A 246 -13.28 -4.71 2.87
C PHE A 246 -12.78 -6.16 2.82
N ALA A 247 -11.52 -6.41 3.20
CA ALA A 247 -10.90 -7.74 3.10
C ALA A 247 -11.10 -8.37 1.70
N MET A 248 -10.83 -7.59 0.64
CA MET A 248 -11.04 -7.96 -0.76
C MET A 248 -9.72 -8.05 -1.53
N THR A 249 -8.64 -8.53 -0.93
CA THR A 249 -7.31 -8.54 -1.58
C THR A 249 -7.30 -9.40 -2.83
N GLY A 250 -7.91 -10.59 -2.80
CA GLY A 250 -8.04 -11.52 -3.92
C GLY A 250 -9.01 -11.08 -5.01
N TRP A 251 -9.91 -10.14 -4.75
CA TRP A 251 -10.89 -9.65 -5.73
C TRP A 251 -10.29 -8.72 -6.78
N ARG A 252 -9.13 -8.14 -6.52
CA ARG A 252 -8.45 -7.22 -7.42
C ARG A 252 -9.34 -6.05 -7.89
N LEU A 253 -9.91 -5.31 -6.95
CA LEU A 253 -10.77 -4.15 -7.23
C LEU A 253 -10.18 -2.87 -6.66
N GLY A 254 -10.10 -1.85 -7.49
CA GLY A 254 -9.67 -0.50 -7.16
C GLY A 254 -10.34 0.55 -8.01
N ALA A 255 -10.12 1.80 -7.68
CA ALA A 255 -10.57 2.95 -8.44
C ALA A 255 -9.56 4.09 -8.35
N VAL A 256 -9.43 4.83 -9.44
CA VAL A 256 -8.62 6.04 -9.54
C VAL A 256 -9.54 7.21 -9.90
N ILE A 257 -9.29 8.35 -9.27
CA ILE A 257 -9.94 9.61 -9.62
C ILE A 257 -8.83 10.62 -9.93
N GLY A 258 -8.90 11.27 -11.08
CA GLY A 258 -7.87 12.21 -11.53
C GLY A 258 -8.34 13.12 -12.65
N PRO A 259 -7.45 13.95 -13.20
CA PRO A 259 -7.76 14.78 -14.37
C PRO A 259 -8.24 13.93 -15.55
N SER A 260 -9.31 14.35 -16.21
CA SER A 260 -9.97 13.56 -17.26
C SER A 260 -9.04 13.15 -18.40
N ASN A 261 -8.09 14.01 -18.77
CA ASN A 261 -7.10 13.71 -19.79
C ASN A 261 -6.10 12.61 -19.35
N VAL A 262 -5.71 12.58 -18.07
CA VAL A 262 -4.85 11.52 -17.51
C VAL A 262 -5.63 10.22 -17.39
N ILE A 263 -6.86 10.29 -16.86
CA ILE A 263 -7.74 9.13 -16.70
C ILE A 263 -8.03 8.47 -18.04
N GLU A 264 -8.25 9.23 -19.12
CA GLU A 264 -8.42 8.67 -20.46
C GLU A 264 -7.17 7.89 -20.93
N LYS A 265 -5.95 8.38 -20.65
CA LYS A 265 -4.72 7.66 -21.02
C LYS A 265 -4.50 6.41 -20.15
N MET A 266 -4.79 6.50 -18.86
CA MET A 266 -4.76 5.33 -17.96
C MET A 266 -5.77 4.26 -18.41
N ARG A 267 -6.97 4.67 -18.89
CA ARG A 267 -7.97 3.76 -19.47
C ARG A 267 -7.42 3.00 -20.69
N LEU A 268 -6.73 3.69 -21.60
CA LEU A 268 -6.12 3.05 -22.76
C LEU A 268 -5.05 2.03 -22.38
N LEU A 269 -4.24 2.31 -21.35
CA LEU A 269 -3.29 1.34 -20.81
C LEU A 269 -4.01 0.12 -20.21
N LEU A 270 -5.08 0.35 -19.44
CA LEU A 270 -5.89 -0.74 -18.88
C LEU A 270 -6.53 -1.59 -19.99
N GLU A 271 -7.09 -0.94 -21.01
CA GLU A 271 -7.69 -1.62 -22.17
C GLU A 271 -6.66 -2.52 -22.86
N THR A 272 -5.44 -2.03 -23.07
CA THR A 272 -4.35 -2.76 -23.70
C THR A 272 -3.83 -3.93 -22.84
N THR A 273 -3.80 -3.78 -21.53
CA THR A 273 -3.18 -4.77 -20.63
C THR A 273 -4.18 -5.78 -20.05
N SER A 274 -5.44 -5.39 -19.85
CA SER A 274 -6.41 -6.18 -19.10
C SER A 274 -7.84 -6.08 -19.64
N SER A 275 -8.06 -5.35 -20.74
CA SER A 275 -9.36 -5.06 -21.37
C SER A 275 -10.32 -4.31 -20.46
N CYS A 276 -10.79 -4.93 -19.38
CA CYS A 276 -11.68 -4.32 -18.37
C CYS A 276 -11.58 -5.08 -17.04
N VAL A 277 -12.02 -4.47 -15.95
CA VAL A 277 -12.26 -5.20 -14.69
C VAL A 277 -13.53 -6.05 -14.83
N PRO A 278 -13.50 -7.34 -14.41
CA PRO A 278 -14.68 -8.21 -14.51
C PRO A 278 -15.93 -7.59 -13.90
N PRO A 279 -17.09 -7.57 -14.59
CA PRO A 279 -18.27 -6.87 -14.12
C PRO A 279 -18.88 -7.46 -12.84
N PHE A 280 -18.76 -8.78 -12.60
CA PHE A 280 -19.23 -9.38 -11.35
C PHE A 280 -18.46 -8.88 -10.13
N ILE A 281 -17.17 -8.57 -10.27
CA ILE A 281 -16.36 -7.94 -9.21
C ILE A 281 -16.83 -6.52 -8.94
N GLN A 282 -17.17 -5.78 -9.98
CA GLN A 282 -17.69 -4.41 -9.86
C GLN A 282 -19.07 -4.38 -9.20
N LYS A 283 -19.94 -5.38 -9.44
CA LYS A 283 -21.21 -5.55 -8.74
C LYS A 283 -21.01 -5.79 -7.23
N ALA A 284 -20.03 -6.61 -6.86
CA ALA A 284 -19.60 -6.76 -5.46
C ALA A 284 -19.07 -5.44 -4.89
N GLY A 285 -18.35 -4.65 -5.69
CA GLY A 285 -17.86 -3.32 -5.31
C GLY A 285 -18.99 -2.31 -5.04
N ILE A 286 -20.12 -2.38 -5.76
CA ILE A 286 -21.30 -1.57 -5.47
C ILE A 286 -21.81 -1.92 -4.06
N GLU A 287 -21.99 -3.20 -3.77
CA GLU A 287 -22.43 -3.67 -2.45
C GLU A 287 -21.46 -3.25 -1.34
N ALA A 288 -20.14 -3.32 -1.61
CA ALA A 288 -19.13 -2.85 -0.66
C ALA A 288 -19.24 -1.37 -0.30
N ILE A 289 -19.72 -0.51 -1.24
CA ILE A 289 -19.92 0.92 -1.02
C ILE A 289 -21.25 1.22 -0.32
N GLU A 290 -22.33 0.56 -0.74
CA GLU A 290 -23.70 0.91 -0.37
C GLU A 290 -24.32 -0.01 0.68
N GLY A 291 -23.89 -1.27 0.71
CA GLY A 291 -24.44 -2.28 1.59
C GLY A 291 -24.11 -2.06 3.07
N ASP A 292 -24.47 -3.03 3.88
CA ASP A 292 -24.21 -3.00 5.32
C ASP A 292 -22.71 -2.89 5.62
N GLN A 293 -22.35 -1.89 6.42
CA GLN A 293 -20.98 -1.58 6.81
C GLN A 293 -20.63 -2.13 8.21
N THR A 294 -21.50 -2.93 8.83
CA THR A 294 -21.31 -3.42 10.21
C THR A 294 -20.04 -4.25 10.35
N LEU A 295 -19.84 -5.21 9.45
CA LEU A 295 -18.64 -6.07 9.49
C LEU A 295 -17.36 -5.26 9.25
N GLN A 296 -17.38 -4.32 8.32
CA GLN A 296 -16.25 -3.42 8.05
C GLN A 296 -15.91 -2.55 9.28
N LYS A 297 -16.93 -2.03 9.99
CA LYS A 297 -16.73 -1.28 11.23
C LYS A 297 -16.16 -2.14 12.34
N ASN A 298 -16.65 -3.37 12.50
CA ASN A 298 -16.16 -4.32 13.50
C ASN A 298 -14.69 -4.70 13.23
N MET A 299 -14.33 -4.95 11.99
CA MET A 299 -12.95 -5.19 11.57
C MET A 299 -12.04 -3.99 11.93
N TYR A 300 -12.49 -2.77 11.65
CA TYR A 300 -11.75 -1.56 12.02
C TYR A 300 -11.52 -1.46 13.55
N LEU A 301 -12.57 -1.67 14.35
CA LEU A 301 -12.48 -1.62 15.82
C LEU A 301 -11.56 -2.72 16.37
N GLU A 302 -11.55 -3.87 15.73
CA GLU A 302 -10.64 -4.96 16.09
C GLU A 302 -9.18 -4.61 15.79
N TYR A 303 -8.90 -4.01 14.62
CA TYR A 303 -7.55 -3.55 14.31
C TYR A 303 -7.06 -2.45 15.28
N GLU A 304 -7.94 -1.59 15.77
CA GLU A 304 -7.58 -0.60 16.80
C GLU A 304 -7.12 -1.28 18.11
N LYS A 305 -7.82 -2.33 18.56
CA LYS A 305 -7.39 -3.12 19.74
C LYS A 305 -6.06 -3.84 19.50
N ARG A 306 -5.88 -4.44 18.32
CA ARG A 306 -4.64 -5.12 17.95
C ARG A 306 -3.46 -4.14 17.88
N ARG A 307 -3.69 -2.93 17.36
CA ARG A 307 -2.71 -1.85 17.39
C ARG A 307 -2.26 -1.57 18.82
N ASP A 308 -3.20 -1.35 19.73
CA ASP A 308 -2.88 -1.03 21.12
C ASP A 308 -2.12 -2.19 21.80
N LEU A 309 -2.52 -3.43 21.51
CA LEU A 309 -1.85 -4.63 22.01
C LEU A 309 -0.41 -4.72 21.54
N ILE A 310 -0.17 -4.62 20.23
CA ILE A 310 1.18 -4.77 19.65
C ILE A 310 2.09 -3.63 20.07
N VAL A 311 1.61 -2.37 20.08
CA VAL A 311 2.39 -1.19 20.47
C VAL A 311 2.82 -1.28 21.93
N ASN A 312 1.88 -1.59 22.83
CA ASN A 312 2.19 -1.76 24.27
C ASN A 312 3.17 -2.93 24.49
N GLY A 313 2.95 -4.04 23.78
CA GLY A 313 3.81 -5.21 23.86
C GLY A 313 5.24 -4.91 23.42
N ILE A 314 5.43 -4.33 22.24
CA ILE A 314 6.75 -3.97 21.71
C ILE A 314 7.47 -2.98 22.65
N ASN A 315 6.79 -1.92 23.09
CA ASN A 315 7.37 -0.91 23.97
C ASN A 315 7.69 -1.43 25.39
N SER A 316 7.22 -2.63 25.74
CA SER A 316 7.60 -3.33 26.98
C SER A 316 8.86 -4.20 26.86
N ILE A 317 9.39 -4.37 25.66
CA ILE A 317 10.59 -5.19 25.40
C ILE A 317 11.82 -4.28 25.40
N THR A 318 12.78 -4.53 26.30
CA THR A 318 14.05 -3.79 26.33
C THR A 318 14.75 -3.86 24.98
N GLY A 319 15.23 -2.73 24.48
CA GLY A 319 15.90 -2.65 23.19
C GLY A 319 15.00 -2.40 21.98
N LEU A 320 13.68 -2.51 22.14
CA LEU A 320 12.70 -2.22 21.08
C LEU A 320 11.83 -1.03 21.47
N ASP A 321 11.46 -0.22 20.51
CA ASP A 321 10.43 0.80 20.67
C ASP A 321 9.70 1.08 19.33
N CYS A 322 8.49 1.62 19.40
CA CYS A 322 7.73 2.03 18.22
C CYS A 322 6.78 3.19 18.53
N ILE A 323 6.55 4.00 17.51
CA ILE A 323 5.51 5.04 17.53
C ILE A 323 4.16 4.36 17.23
N SER A 324 3.11 4.74 18.00
CA SER A 324 1.77 4.25 17.73
C SER A 324 1.29 4.72 16.35
N PRO A 325 0.92 3.78 15.44
CA PRO A 325 0.43 4.13 14.11
C PRO A 325 -0.93 4.83 14.18
N GLY A 326 -1.09 5.86 13.35
CA GLY A 326 -2.35 6.59 13.21
C GLY A 326 -3.35 5.91 12.28
N GLY A 327 -2.92 4.90 11.50
CA GLY A 327 -3.77 4.17 10.56
C GLY A 327 -3.09 2.93 9.99
N ALA A 328 -3.73 2.29 9.00
CA ALA A 328 -3.36 1.00 8.43
C ALA A 328 -3.33 -0.12 9.50
N PHE A 329 -2.55 -1.17 9.29
CA PHE A 329 -2.36 -2.27 10.25
C PHE A 329 -0.89 -2.69 10.34
N TYR A 330 -0.01 -1.70 10.36
CA TYR A 330 1.44 -1.89 10.47
C TYR A 330 2.00 -1.10 11.65
N VAL A 331 2.98 -1.66 12.32
CA VAL A 331 3.87 -0.96 13.23
C VAL A 331 5.30 -1.05 12.73
N PHE A 332 6.03 0.06 12.82
CA PHE A 332 7.41 0.18 12.38
C PHE A 332 8.29 0.30 13.62
N VAL A 333 8.96 -0.81 13.94
CA VAL A 333 9.66 -1.00 15.21
C VAL A 333 11.11 -0.58 15.07
N ASN A 334 11.57 0.31 15.94
CA ASN A 334 12.96 0.71 16.07
C ASN A 334 13.73 -0.39 16.81
N ILE A 335 14.80 -0.90 16.16
CA ILE A 335 15.65 -1.98 16.66
C ILE A 335 17.11 -1.52 16.91
N LYS A 336 17.40 -0.24 16.74
CA LYS A 336 18.77 0.30 16.77
C LYS A 336 19.54 -0.03 18.06
N LYS A 337 18.83 -0.12 19.18
CA LYS A 337 19.41 -0.47 20.48
C LYS A 337 19.92 -1.92 20.53
N THR A 338 19.48 -2.79 19.61
CA THR A 338 19.98 -4.17 19.54
C THR A 338 21.37 -4.28 18.88
N GLY A 339 21.83 -3.21 18.22
CA GLY A 339 23.10 -3.21 17.49
C GLY A 339 23.06 -4.05 16.20
N MET A 340 21.93 -4.64 15.85
CA MET A 340 21.76 -5.48 14.65
C MET A 340 21.29 -4.66 13.45
N THR A 341 21.64 -5.11 12.24
CA THR A 341 21.00 -4.61 11.02
C THR A 341 19.56 -5.09 10.93
N SER A 342 18.74 -4.40 10.16
CA SER A 342 17.32 -4.78 9.95
C SER A 342 17.19 -6.22 9.44
N GLU A 343 18.02 -6.64 8.51
CA GLU A 343 18.02 -8.00 7.94
C GLU A 343 18.45 -9.04 8.97
N SER A 344 19.59 -8.82 9.66
CA SER A 344 20.09 -9.77 10.66
C SER A 344 19.13 -9.92 11.85
N PHE A 345 18.45 -8.85 12.24
CA PHE A 345 17.41 -8.90 13.26
C PHE A 345 16.21 -9.75 12.82
N CYS A 346 15.72 -9.57 11.59
CA CYS A 346 14.61 -10.38 11.06
C CYS A 346 14.97 -11.85 10.97
N ASP A 347 16.18 -12.18 10.51
CA ASP A 347 16.67 -13.56 10.46
C ASP A 347 16.79 -14.16 11.87
N TYR A 348 17.36 -13.43 12.82
CA TYR A 348 17.45 -13.85 14.22
C TYR A 348 16.10 -14.14 14.85
N VAL A 349 15.12 -13.22 14.69
CA VAL A 349 13.78 -13.38 15.23
C VAL A 349 13.07 -14.58 14.58
N LEU A 350 13.21 -14.76 13.27
CA LEU A 350 12.63 -15.90 12.57
C LEU A 350 13.21 -17.24 13.04
N GLU A 351 14.53 -17.32 13.21
CA GLU A 351 15.21 -18.56 13.56
C GLU A 351 15.03 -18.95 15.03
N ASP A 352 15.12 -17.97 15.95
CA ASP A 352 15.07 -18.21 17.40
C ASP A 352 13.64 -18.22 17.96
N SER A 353 12.73 -17.39 17.42
CA SER A 353 11.36 -17.26 17.93
C SER A 353 10.28 -17.86 17.01
N GLY A 354 10.59 -18.12 15.74
CA GLY A 354 9.58 -18.54 14.77
C GLY A 354 8.60 -17.43 14.42
N VAL A 355 9.01 -16.17 14.41
CA VAL A 355 8.18 -15.04 14.04
C VAL A 355 8.72 -14.39 12.76
N ALA A 356 7.93 -14.37 11.70
CA ALA A 356 8.28 -13.80 10.41
C ALA A 356 7.91 -12.30 10.38
N ILE A 357 8.89 -11.42 10.21
CA ILE A 357 8.76 -9.96 10.11
C ILE A 357 9.57 -9.45 8.94
N LEU A 358 9.31 -8.23 8.46
CA LEU A 358 10.07 -7.68 7.34
C LEU A 358 11.09 -6.63 7.78
N PRO A 359 12.33 -6.69 7.25
CA PRO A 359 13.31 -5.65 7.50
C PRO A 359 12.85 -4.33 6.88
N GLY A 360 13.11 -3.23 7.56
CA GLY A 360 12.76 -1.90 7.08
C GLY A 360 13.41 -1.54 5.75
N THR A 361 14.59 -2.09 5.46
CA THR A 361 15.30 -1.99 4.17
C THR A 361 14.51 -2.54 2.99
N SER A 362 13.55 -3.44 3.21
CA SER A 362 12.59 -3.87 2.19
C SER A 362 11.70 -2.74 1.66
N PHE A 363 11.62 -1.63 2.38
CA PHE A 363 10.80 -0.46 2.06
C PHE A 363 11.63 0.75 1.63
N GLY A 364 12.94 0.66 1.65
CA GLY A 364 13.87 1.71 1.26
C GLY A 364 15.08 1.81 2.19
N GLU A 365 16.03 2.67 1.82
CA GLU A 365 17.32 2.79 2.53
C GLU A 365 17.15 3.41 3.93
N PHE A 366 16.22 4.36 4.07
CA PHE A 366 15.91 4.99 5.36
C PHE A 366 15.10 4.09 6.30
N GLY A 367 14.78 2.86 5.85
CA GLY A 367 14.21 1.80 6.70
C GLY A 367 15.24 1.03 7.53
N GLU A 368 16.55 1.25 7.34
CA GLU A 368 17.58 0.60 8.15
C GLU A 368 17.49 0.99 9.62
N GLY A 369 17.66 0.02 10.51
CA GLY A 369 17.47 0.15 11.95
C GLY A 369 15.99 0.01 12.39
N PHE A 370 15.11 -0.40 11.47
CA PHE A 370 13.70 -0.65 11.74
C PHE A 370 13.24 -1.98 11.13
N VAL A 371 12.11 -2.50 11.65
CA VAL A 371 11.41 -3.65 11.07
C VAL A 371 9.91 -3.38 11.02
N ARG A 372 9.22 -3.91 9.99
CA ARG A 372 7.76 -3.82 9.89
C ARG A 372 7.10 -5.07 10.43
N ILE A 373 6.13 -4.88 11.32
CA ILE A 373 5.22 -5.90 11.81
C ILE A 373 3.80 -5.57 11.31
N CYS A 374 3.15 -6.53 10.63
CA CYS A 374 1.76 -6.45 10.24
C CYS A 374 0.90 -7.10 11.34
N TYR A 375 0.04 -6.34 12.03
CA TYR A 375 -0.82 -6.89 13.07
C TYR A 375 -2.23 -7.30 12.57
N ALA A 376 -2.33 -7.61 11.27
CA ALA A 376 -3.56 -8.19 10.70
C ALA A 376 -3.61 -9.71 10.95
N VAL A 377 -3.51 -10.11 12.20
CA VAL A 377 -3.67 -11.48 12.73
C VAL A 377 -4.42 -11.40 14.05
N ASP A 378 -4.92 -12.52 14.58
CA ASP A 378 -5.70 -12.49 15.80
C ASP A 378 -4.89 -12.06 17.05
N GLN A 379 -5.61 -11.63 18.12
CA GLN A 379 -4.96 -11.12 19.32
C GLN A 379 -4.11 -12.14 20.06
N ASP A 380 -4.46 -13.44 19.99
CA ASP A 380 -3.73 -14.49 20.70
C ASP A 380 -2.44 -14.83 19.97
N GLU A 381 -2.42 -14.77 18.64
CA GLU A 381 -1.18 -14.84 17.86
C GLU A 381 -0.27 -13.64 18.14
N ILE A 382 -0.82 -12.43 18.26
CA ILE A 382 -0.04 -11.23 18.65
C ILE A 382 0.61 -11.44 20.02
N LYS A 383 -0.15 -11.89 21.04
CA LYS A 383 0.39 -12.14 22.38
C LYS A 383 1.50 -13.21 22.37
N ASN A 384 1.25 -14.32 21.67
CA ASN A 384 2.22 -15.40 21.53
C ASN A 384 3.51 -14.92 20.85
N ALA A 385 3.40 -14.16 19.77
CA ALA A 385 4.56 -13.59 19.09
C ALA A 385 5.34 -12.62 19.97
N LEU A 386 4.67 -11.75 20.72
CA LEU A 386 5.30 -10.82 21.66
C LEU A 386 6.09 -11.54 22.75
N GLU A 387 5.54 -12.64 23.31
CA GLU A 387 6.22 -13.47 24.30
C GLU A 387 7.46 -14.14 23.70
N ARG A 388 7.36 -14.70 22.48
CA ARG A 388 8.47 -15.32 21.77
C ARG A 388 9.58 -14.30 21.46
N ILE A 389 9.21 -13.12 20.90
CA ILE A 389 10.18 -12.04 20.63
C ILE A 389 10.86 -11.59 21.92
N LYS A 390 10.08 -11.34 23.00
CA LYS A 390 10.61 -10.93 24.30
C LYS A 390 11.65 -11.92 24.82
N LYS A 391 11.36 -13.23 24.73
CA LYS A 391 12.28 -14.30 25.14
C LYS A 391 13.54 -14.32 24.28
N SER A 392 13.43 -14.09 22.97
CA SER A 392 14.59 -14.02 22.07
C SER A 392 15.47 -12.81 22.39
N ILE A 393 14.86 -11.63 22.53
CA ILE A 393 15.58 -10.39 22.82
C ILE A 393 16.27 -10.44 24.19
N SER A 394 15.68 -11.11 25.19
CA SER A 394 16.31 -11.28 26.51
C SER A 394 17.61 -12.09 26.52
N LYS A 395 17.96 -12.76 25.41
CA LYS A 395 19.22 -13.47 25.22
C LYS A 395 20.35 -12.56 24.69
N LEU A 396 19.99 -11.35 24.25
CA LEU A 396 20.95 -10.35 23.79
C LEU A 396 21.42 -9.53 25.00
N ASP A 397 22.72 -9.23 25.04
CA ASP A 397 23.30 -8.33 26.05
C ASP A 397 23.00 -6.86 25.67
N LEU A 398 21.82 -6.34 26.08
CA LEU A 398 21.31 -5.01 25.75
C LEU A 398 21.40 -4.06 26.95
#